data_cfc581c65161052e79f3db92927dff92
#
_entry.id   cfc581c65161052e79f3db92927dff92
#
_cell.length_a   1.000
_cell.length_b   1.000
_cell.length_c   1.000
_cell.angle_alpha   90.00
_cell.angle_beta   90.00
_cell.angle_gamma   90.00
#
_symmetry.space_group_name_H-M   'P 1'
#
loop_
_entity.id
_entity.type
_entity.pdbx_description
1 polymer ?
#
loop_
_entity_poly.entity_id
_entity_poly.type
_entity_poly.pdbx_seq_one_letter_code
_entity_poly.pdbx_strand_id
1 'polypeptide(L)'
;IDSLTDSAYQHADEYNTRKLTTPQWNFLRTGQYINSHYETRYNQMKHRMECRKKGEDDFVMLDDMASNSIWMELNEAGYSCSVKNMENLIYSDFSFSYHPIREYLNRLPQWDGIDHIGLLAGSVHTIPAQTEFWLKGFRHFLVGMVAAATREEVVNHLCLLLCSKQNLGKTTFINNILPRELRTDYLS
;
A
#
# COMPACT_ATOMS: atom_id res chain seq x y z
N ILE A 1 6.98 -6.60 13.76
CA ILE A 1 6.49 -7.41 12.61
C ILE A 1 6.26 -8.86 13.07
N ASP A 2 6.97 -9.35 14.06
CA ASP A 2 6.87 -10.76 14.53
C ASP A 2 5.64 -11.08 15.40
N SER A 3 4.91 -10.08 15.92
CA SER A 3 3.83 -10.31 16.88
C SER A 3 2.49 -10.74 16.28
N LEU A 4 2.25 -10.48 14.99
CA LEU A 4 0.99 -10.84 14.31
C LEU A 4 1.03 -12.26 13.72
N THR A 5 2.20 -12.73 13.33
CA THR A 5 2.41 -14.12 12.91
C THR A 5 2.33 -15.08 14.09
N ASP A 6 2.82 -14.71 15.26
CA ASP A 6 2.71 -15.51 16.50
C ASP A 6 1.26 -15.69 16.94
N SER A 7 0.38 -14.70 16.78
CA SER A 7 -1.03 -14.82 17.12
C SER A 7 -1.76 -15.87 16.28
N ALA A 8 -1.49 -15.96 14.98
CA ALA A 8 -2.08 -16.96 14.09
C ALA A 8 -1.57 -18.38 14.40
N TYR A 9 -0.32 -18.51 14.85
CA TYR A 9 0.27 -19.80 15.25
C TYR A 9 -0.18 -20.25 16.65
N GLN A 10 -0.37 -19.34 17.60
CA GLN A 10 -0.88 -19.67 18.93
C GLN A 10 -2.31 -20.20 18.89
N HIS A 11 -3.14 -19.70 17.94
CA HIS A 11 -4.46 -20.28 17.73
C HIS A 11 -4.43 -21.69 17.10
N ALA A 12 -3.39 -22.05 16.34
CA ALA A 12 -3.26 -23.40 15.77
C ALA A 12 -3.09 -24.48 16.85
N ASP A 13 -2.40 -24.17 17.96
CA ASP A 13 -2.22 -25.10 19.07
C ASP A 13 -3.49 -25.27 19.93
N GLU A 14 -4.31 -24.23 20.07
CA GLU A 14 -5.63 -24.34 20.72
C GLU A 14 -6.63 -25.17 19.92
N TYR A 15 -6.54 -25.16 18.57
CA TYR A 15 -7.38 -26.00 17.71
C TYR A 15 -7.02 -27.48 17.74
N ASN A 16 -5.83 -27.85 18.21
CA ASN A 16 -5.37 -29.25 18.28
C ASN A 16 -6.14 -30.09 19.31
N THR A 17 -6.94 -29.46 20.19
CA THR A 17 -7.80 -30.16 21.18
C THR A 17 -9.22 -30.39 20.69
N ARG A 18 -9.66 -29.80 19.56
CA ARG A 18 -11.00 -30.01 18.99
C ARG A 18 -10.91 -30.98 17.81
N LYS A 19 -11.81 -31.98 17.75
CA LYS A 19 -12.01 -32.80 16.53
C LYS A 19 -12.58 -31.90 15.44
N LEU A 20 -11.71 -31.36 14.57
CA LEU A 20 -12.12 -30.58 13.42
C LEU A 20 -12.80 -31.49 12.38
N THR A 21 -13.86 -30.97 11.75
CA THR A 21 -14.49 -31.60 10.61
C THR A 21 -13.58 -31.53 9.37
N THR A 22 -13.76 -32.42 8.41
CA THR A 22 -12.98 -32.42 7.15
C THR A 22 -12.98 -31.04 6.44
N PRO A 23 -14.14 -30.33 6.31
CA PRO A 23 -14.13 -28.97 5.73
C PRO A 23 -13.30 -27.98 6.52
N GLN A 24 -13.32 -28.03 7.86
CA GLN A 24 -12.50 -27.15 8.70
C GLN A 24 -11.00 -27.42 8.52
N TRP A 25 -10.62 -28.70 8.46
CA TRP A 25 -9.24 -29.08 8.16
C TRP A 25 -8.79 -28.58 6.79
N ASN A 26 -9.61 -28.74 5.77
CA ASN A 26 -9.29 -28.26 4.41
C ASN A 26 -9.12 -26.74 4.39
N PHE A 27 -9.96 -26.00 5.11
CA PHE A 27 -9.86 -24.55 5.21
C PHE A 27 -8.54 -24.09 5.86
N LEU A 28 -8.18 -24.71 7.01
CA LEU A 28 -6.92 -24.39 7.70
C LEU A 28 -5.69 -24.71 6.84
N ARG A 29 -5.69 -25.85 6.18
CA ARG A 29 -4.60 -26.27 5.28
C ARG A 29 -4.48 -25.35 4.08
N THR A 30 -5.59 -24.88 3.53
CA THR A 30 -5.60 -23.87 2.46
C THR A 30 -4.92 -22.58 2.93
N GLY A 31 -5.27 -22.09 4.12
CA GLY A 31 -4.62 -20.91 4.70
C GLY A 31 -3.12 -21.11 4.91
N GLN A 32 -2.71 -22.24 5.45
CA GLN A 32 -1.30 -22.58 5.63
C GLN A 32 -0.54 -22.62 4.29
N TYR A 33 -1.12 -23.20 3.24
CA TYR A 33 -0.51 -23.24 1.92
C TYR A 33 -0.34 -21.81 1.36
N ILE A 34 -1.42 -21.00 1.39
CA ILE A 34 -1.37 -19.63 0.90
C ILE A 34 -0.31 -18.83 1.67
N ASN A 35 -0.33 -18.91 3.00
CA ASN A 35 0.64 -18.19 3.83
C ASN A 35 2.09 -18.66 3.63
N SER A 36 2.32 -19.90 3.22
CA SER A 36 3.68 -20.42 2.95
C SER A 36 4.21 -20.02 1.57
N HIS A 37 3.36 -19.86 0.56
CA HIS A 37 3.74 -19.63 -0.85
C HIS A 37 3.46 -18.22 -1.35
N TYR A 38 2.51 -17.52 -0.74
CA TYR A 38 2.03 -16.21 -1.18
C TYR A 38 2.08 -15.19 -0.05
N GLU A 39 2.15 -13.94 -0.44
CA GLU A 39 1.84 -12.79 0.38
C GLU A 39 0.61 -12.10 -0.19
N THR A 40 -0.39 -11.85 0.66
CA THR A 40 -1.65 -11.22 0.26
C THR A 40 -1.88 -9.96 1.08
N ARG A 41 -2.38 -8.90 0.44
CA ARG A 41 -2.65 -7.63 1.11
C ARG A 41 -3.84 -6.91 0.49
N TYR A 42 -4.56 -6.15 1.30
CA TYR A 42 -5.56 -5.20 0.82
C TYR A 42 -4.94 -3.82 0.64
N ASN A 43 -4.83 -3.35 -0.59
CA ASN A 43 -4.33 -2.00 -0.89
C ASN A 43 -5.44 -0.98 -0.67
N GLN A 44 -5.35 -0.21 0.41
CA GLN A 44 -6.35 0.78 0.81
C GLN A 44 -6.51 1.93 -0.21
N MET A 45 -5.43 2.32 -0.90
CA MET A 45 -5.49 3.40 -1.88
C MET A 45 -6.11 2.97 -3.22
N LYS A 46 -5.85 1.73 -3.63
CA LYS A 46 -6.38 1.15 -4.88
C LYS A 46 -7.70 0.40 -4.66
N HIS A 47 -8.15 0.26 -3.41
CA HIS A 47 -9.35 -0.48 -3.00
C HIS A 47 -9.43 -1.88 -3.60
N ARG A 48 -8.30 -2.62 -3.57
CA ARG A 48 -8.22 -3.96 -4.16
C ARG A 48 -7.30 -4.88 -3.37
N MET A 49 -7.56 -6.19 -3.52
CA MET A 49 -6.64 -7.21 -3.06
C MET A 49 -5.46 -7.32 -4.03
N GLU A 50 -4.28 -7.49 -3.47
CA GLU A 50 -3.03 -7.72 -4.18
C GLU A 50 -2.35 -8.97 -3.61
N CYS A 51 -1.70 -9.74 -4.48
CA CYS A 51 -0.92 -10.91 -4.09
C CYS A 51 0.42 -10.94 -4.82
N ARG A 52 1.38 -11.66 -4.24
CA ARG A 52 2.62 -12.06 -4.89
C ARG A 52 3.07 -13.42 -4.40
N LYS A 53 3.83 -14.15 -5.18
CA LYS A 53 4.55 -15.33 -4.67
C LYS A 53 5.68 -14.88 -3.75
N LYS A 54 5.94 -15.62 -2.69
CA LYS A 54 7.08 -15.33 -1.82
C LYS A 54 8.39 -15.43 -2.60
N GLY A 55 9.19 -14.36 -2.48
CA GLY A 55 10.44 -14.21 -3.23
C GLY A 55 10.33 -13.40 -4.52
N GLU A 56 9.11 -13.02 -4.94
CA GLU A 56 8.90 -12.05 -6.00
C GLU A 56 8.84 -10.63 -5.42
N ASP A 57 9.25 -9.64 -6.21
CA ASP A 57 9.30 -8.23 -5.75
C ASP A 57 7.94 -7.53 -5.91
N ASP A 58 7.22 -7.84 -6.99
CA ASP A 58 6.03 -7.09 -7.39
C ASP A 58 4.73 -7.73 -6.94
N PHE A 59 3.85 -6.92 -6.34
CA PHE A 59 2.48 -7.30 -6.08
C PHE A 59 1.61 -7.08 -7.31
N VAL A 60 0.83 -8.09 -7.67
CA VAL A 60 -0.16 -8.03 -8.74
C VAL A 60 -1.57 -7.98 -8.17
N MET A 61 -2.52 -7.44 -8.92
CA MET A 61 -3.94 -7.47 -8.54
C MET A 61 -4.40 -8.92 -8.45
N LEU A 62 -5.13 -9.26 -7.39
CA LEU A 62 -5.83 -10.53 -7.28
C LEU A 62 -7.13 -10.45 -8.08
N ASP A 63 -7.01 -10.67 -9.39
CA ASP A 63 -8.14 -10.80 -10.31
C ASP A 63 -8.58 -12.27 -10.46
N ASP A 64 -9.57 -12.53 -11.32
CA ASP A 64 -10.07 -13.89 -11.56
C ASP A 64 -8.99 -14.82 -12.09
N MET A 65 -8.04 -14.30 -12.89
CA MET A 65 -6.96 -15.11 -13.44
C MET A 65 -5.97 -15.50 -12.34
N ALA A 66 -5.56 -14.56 -11.52
CA ALA A 66 -4.67 -14.81 -10.39
C ALA A 66 -5.33 -15.75 -9.36
N SER A 67 -6.60 -15.52 -9.02
CA SER A 67 -7.38 -16.41 -8.13
C SER A 67 -7.44 -17.84 -8.65
N ASN A 68 -7.76 -18.03 -9.93
CA ASN A 68 -7.82 -19.34 -10.54
C ASN A 68 -6.43 -20.03 -10.60
N SER A 69 -5.37 -19.28 -10.83
CA SER A 69 -4.00 -19.81 -10.83
C SER A 69 -3.60 -20.34 -9.45
N ILE A 70 -3.85 -19.55 -8.39
CA ILE A 70 -3.61 -19.98 -7.00
C ILE A 70 -4.44 -21.21 -6.66
N TRP A 71 -5.71 -21.23 -7.08
CA TRP A 71 -6.59 -22.37 -6.86
C TRP A 71 -6.10 -23.63 -7.56
N MET A 72 -5.61 -23.53 -8.80
CA MET A 72 -5.02 -24.67 -9.53
C MET A 72 -3.80 -25.22 -8.78
N GLU A 73 -2.87 -24.37 -8.38
CA GLU A 73 -1.69 -24.77 -7.61
C GLU A 73 -2.06 -25.47 -6.29
N LEU A 74 -3.10 -24.98 -5.59
CA LEU A 74 -3.64 -25.61 -4.39
C LEU A 74 -4.12 -27.04 -4.67
N ASN A 75 -4.90 -27.25 -5.75
CA ASN A 75 -5.42 -28.56 -6.09
C ASN A 75 -4.31 -29.53 -6.55
N GLU A 76 -3.34 -29.06 -7.32
CA GLU A 76 -2.15 -29.84 -7.72
C GLU A 76 -1.32 -30.26 -6.50
N ALA A 77 -1.25 -29.43 -5.48
CA ALA A 77 -0.62 -29.75 -4.19
C ALA A 77 -1.46 -30.67 -3.29
N GLY A 78 -2.65 -31.12 -3.77
CA GLY A 78 -3.53 -32.05 -3.05
C GLY A 78 -4.44 -31.39 -2.00
N TYR A 79 -4.64 -30.09 -2.07
CA TYR A 79 -5.56 -29.38 -1.18
C TYR A 79 -6.95 -29.22 -1.82
N SER A 80 -7.98 -29.78 -1.21
CA SER A 80 -9.36 -29.67 -1.71
C SER A 80 -10.01 -28.39 -1.19
N CYS A 81 -10.09 -27.39 -2.04
CA CYS A 81 -10.74 -26.11 -1.75
C CYS A 81 -11.46 -25.59 -2.99
N SER A 82 -12.61 -24.95 -2.85
CA SER A 82 -13.23 -24.21 -3.95
C SER A 82 -12.57 -22.83 -4.09
N VAL A 83 -12.57 -22.26 -5.31
CA VAL A 83 -12.09 -20.89 -5.56
C VAL A 83 -12.77 -19.92 -4.60
N LYS A 84 -14.09 -20.02 -4.43
CA LYS A 84 -14.87 -19.16 -3.54
C LYS A 84 -14.43 -19.22 -2.08
N ASN A 85 -14.13 -20.40 -1.57
CA ASN A 85 -13.66 -20.55 -0.18
C ASN A 85 -12.25 -19.99 0.00
N MET A 86 -11.38 -20.17 -0.97
CA MET A 86 -10.05 -19.56 -1.02
C MET A 86 -10.13 -18.03 -1.05
N GLU A 87 -10.96 -17.48 -1.93
CA GLU A 87 -11.19 -16.04 -2.01
C GLU A 87 -11.75 -15.47 -0.70
N ASN A 88 -12.78 -16.12 -0.11
CA ASN A 88 -13.33 -15.69 1.18
C ASN A 88 -12.27 -15.64 2.27
N LEU A 89 -11.32 -16.57 2.26
CA LEU A 89 -10.18 -16.54 3.17
C LEU A 89 -9.29 -15.33 2.89
N ILE A 90 -8.87 -15.14 1.63
CA ILE A 90 -7.96 -14.04 1.26
C ILE A 90 -8.61 -12.66 1.50
N TYR A 91 -9.93 -12.53 1.26
CA TYR A 91 -10.68 -11.28 1.49
C TYR A 91 -11.11 -11.07 2.95
N SER A 92 -10.61 -11.88 3.90
CA SER A 92 -10.83 -11.71 5.33
C SER A 92 -9.62 -11.05 6.02
N ASP A 93 -9.63 -11.03 7.34
CA ASP A 93 -8.51 -10.58 8.19
C ASP A 93 -7.24 -11.43 8.02
N PHE A 94 -7.29 -12.49 7.22
CA PHE A 94 -6.13 -13.28 6.81
C PHE A 94 -5.11 -12.43 6.06
N SER A 95 -5.56 -11.49 5.22
CA SER A 95 -4.70 -10.57 4.48
C SER A 95 -4.53 -9.25 5.24
N PHE A 96 -3.30 -8.76 5.34
CA PHE A 96 -3.06 -7.51 6.03
C PHE A 96 -3.49 -6.29 5.19
N SER A 97 -3.90 -5.25 5.90
CA SER A 97 -4.26 -3.99 5.27
C SER A 97 -3.00 -3.16 4.99
N TYR A 98 -2.83 -2.71 3.76
CA TYR A 98 -1.66 -1.99 3.28
C TYR A 98 -2.02 -0.58 2.81
N HIS A 99 -1.34 0.41 3.37
CA HIS A 99 -1.48 1.80 2.95
C HIS A 99 -0.12 2.31 2.44
N PRO A 100 0.10 2.39 1.13
CA PRO A 100 1.42 2.65 0.53
C PRO A 100 2.09 3.94 1.02
N ILE A 101 1.32 5.01 1.18
CA ILE A 101 1.86 6.29 1.63
C ILE A 101 2.28 6.20 3.11
N ARG A 102 1.47 5.57 3.98
CA ARG A 102 1.83 5.36 5.40
C ARG A 102 3.09 4.50 5.52
N GLU A 103 3.16 3.39 4.76
CA GLU A 103 4.33 2.52 4.72
C GLU A 103 5.60 3.25 4.24
N TYR A 104 5.46 4.07 3.20
CA TYR A 104 6.56 4.90 2.72
C TYR A 104 7.04 5.86 3.81
N LEU A 105 6.13 6.61 4.43
CA LEU A 105 6.47 7.58 5.48
C LEU A 105 7.09 6.91 6.72
N ASN A 106 6.60 5.73 7.12
CA ASN A 106 7.13 4.98 8.26
C ASN A 106 8.56 4.44 8.04
N ARG A 107 8.98 4.28 6.78
CA ARG A 107 10.33 3.82 6.41
C ARG A 107 11.32 4.96 6.25
N LEU A 108 10.85 6.22 6.29
CA LEU A 108 11.75 7.36 6.19
C LEU A 108 12.71 7.42 7.39
N PRO A 109 13.96 7.84 7.17
CA PRO A 109 14.89 8.08 8.26
C PRO A 109 14.39 9.19 9.17
N GLN A 110 14.93 9.24 10.38
CA GLN A 110 14.63 10.35 11.29
C GLN A 110 15.02 11.69 10.64
N TRP A 111 14.21 12.73 10.90
CA TRP A 111 14.47 14.05 10.36
C TRP A 111 15.85 14.58 10.76
N ASP A 112 16.59 15.07 9.78
CA ASP A 112 17.96 15.59 9.93
C ASP A 112 18.03 17.07 10.40
N GLY A 113 16.89 17.71 10.66
CA GLY A 113 16.81 19.11 11.08
C GLY A 113 16.81 20.10 9.92
N ILE A 114 16.91 19.65 8.67
CA ILE A 114 16.94 20.53 7.49
C ILE A 114 15.53 20.81 6.97
N ASP A 115 15.26 22.05 6.57
CA ASP A 115 14.00 22.44 5.94
C ASP A 115 13.95 22.06 4.46
N HIS A 116 13.79 20.76 4.18
CA HIS A 116 13.70 20.22 2.81
C HIS A 116 12.54 20.81 2.00
N ILE A 117 11.42 21.13 2.67
CA ILE A 117 10.28 21.78 1.98
C ILE A 117 10.66 23.16 1.52
N GLY A 118 11.33 23.94 2.35
CA GLY A 118 11.82 25.26 1.99
C GLY A 118 12.84 25.21 0.88
N LEU A 119 13.77 24.25 0.90
CA LEU A 119 14.75 24.04 -0.18
C LEU A 119 14.08 23.69 -1.51
N LEU A 120 13.09 22.77 -1.49
CA LEU A 120 12.35 22.41 -2.69
C LEU A 120 11.52 23.59 -3.22
N ALA A 121 10.84 24.32 -2.36
CA ALA A 121 10.11 25.52 -2.75
C ALA A 121 11.03 26.60 -3.35
N GLY A 122 12.23 26.77 -2.78
CA GLY A 122 13.25 27.73 -3.25
C GLY A 122 13.85 27.38 -4.62
N SER A 123 13.67 26.15 -5.11
CA SER A 123 14.09 25.77 -6.47
C SER A 123 13.21 26.38 -7.57
N VAL A 124 12.04 26.89 -7.21
CA VAL A 124 11.11 27.56 -8.13
C VAL A 124 11.36 29.07 -8.12
N HIS A 125 11.75 29.62 -9.26
CA HIS A 125 11.93 31.05 -9.43
C HIS A 125 10.57 31.75 -9.49
N THR A 126 10.30 32.61 -8.52
CA THR A 126 9.07 33.41 -8.40
C THR A 126 9.33 34.88 -8.66
N ILE A 127 8.29 35.65 -8.94
CA ILE A 127 8.36 37.12 -8.91
C ILE A 127 8.65 37.54 -7.45
N PRO A 128 9.61 38.45 -7.22
CA PRO A 128 10.04 38.82 -5.84
C PRO A 128 8.90 39.15 -4.87
N ALA A 129 7.88 39.83 -5.35
CA ALA A 129 6.70 40.20 -4.53
C ALA A 129 5.83 38.99 -4.13
N GLN A 130 6.02 37.82 -4.76
CA GLN A 130 5.25 36.59 -4.51
C GLN A 130 6.05 35.50 -3.81
N THR A 131 7.33 35.70 -3.56
CA THR A 131 8.21 34.66 -3.02
C THR A 131 7.75 34.18 -1.65
N GLU A 132 7.42 35.08 -0.74
CA GLU A 132 6.94 34.71 0.60
C GLU A 132 5.60 33.97 0.56
N PHE A 133 4.66 34.46 -0.26
CA PHE A 133 3.37 33.80 -0.47
C PHE A 133 3.56 32.39 -1.03
N TRP A 134 4.44 32.22 -2.02
CA TRP A 134 4.78 30.93 -2.61
C TRP A 134 5.35 29.96 -1.56
N LEU A 135 6.39 30.36 -0.81
CA LEU A 135 7.03 29.50 0.19
C LEU A 135 6.03 29.02 1.24
N LYS A 136 5.20 29.91 1.74
CA LYS A 136 4.17 29.61 2.74
C LYS A 136 3.06 28.71 2.15
N GLY A 137 2.57 29.06 0.97
CA GLY A 137 1.52 28.30 0.28
C GLY A 137 1.96 26.90 -0.09
N PHE A 138 3.18 26.75 -0.61
CA PHE A 138 3.74 25.45 -0.97
C PHE A 138 3.92 24.55 0.27
N ARG A 139 4.38 25.09 1.39
CA ARG A 139 4.46 24.34 2.65
C ARG A 139 3.09 23.86 3.11
N HIS A 140 2.08 24.74 3.12
CA HIS A 140 0.72 24.35 3.49
C HIS A 140 0.15 23.29 2.56
N PHE A 141 0.41 23.40 1.24
CA PHE A 141 -0.01 22.41 0.26
C PHE A 141 0.59 21.02 0.55
N LEU A 142 1.92 20.92 0.75
CA LEU A 142 2.57 19.64 1.02
C LEU A 142 2.14 19.04 2.35
N VAL A 143 2.07 19.81 3.41
CA VAL A 143 1.59 19.33 4.72
C VAL A 143 0.13 18.87 4.62
N GLY A 144 -0.72 19.64 3.95
CA GLY A 144 -2.12 19.27 3.72
C GLY A 144 -2.26 18.01 2.87
N MET A 145 -1.41 17.83 1.85
CA MET A 145 -1.38 16.65 1.02
C MET A 145 -1.03 15.38 1.83
N VAL A 146 0.03 15.45 2.64
CA VAL A 146 0.44 14.33 3.51
C VAL A 146 -0.63 14.05 4.57
N ALA A 147 -1.20 15.08 5.19
CA ALA A 147 -2.26 14.92 6.18
C ALA A 147 -3.50 14.26 5.59
N ALA A 148 -3.97 14.70 4.41
CA ALA A 148 -5.11 14.10 3.73
C ALA A 148 -4.85 12.65 3.28
N ALA A 149 -3.60 12.34 2.89
CA ALA A 149 -3.22 10.99 2.50
C ALA A 149 -3.08 10.01 3.68
N THR A 150 -2.94 10.50 4.91
CA THR A 150 -2.67 9.66 6.10
C THR A 150 -3.80 9.65 7.12
N ARG A 151 -4.74 10.60 7.05
CA ARG A 151 -5.85 10.77 8.00
C ARG A 151 -7.17 10.87 7.26
N GLU A 152 -8.11 10.02 7.58
CA GLU A 152 -9.42 9.95 6.91
C GLU A 152 -10.28 11.21 7.13
N GLU A 153 -10.13 11.87 8.27
CA GLU A 153 -10.88 13.07 8.62
C GLU A 153 -10.33 14.37 8.00
N VAL A 154 -9.17 14.32 7.35
CA VAL A 154 -8.52 15.51 6.76
C VAL A 154 -8.79 15.58 5.27
N VAL A 155 -9.39 16.67 4.83
CA VAL A 155 -9.58 16.98 3.40
C VAL A 155 -8.67 18.16 3.04
N ASN A 156 -7.80 17.97 2.05
CA ASN A 156 -6.97 19.05 1.52
C ASN A 156 -7.70 19.79 0.40
N HIS A 157 -8.11 21.02 0.66
CA HIS A 157 -8.77 21.90 -0.32
C HIS A 157 -7.79 22.75 -1.12
N LEU A 158 -6.47 22.62 -0.89
CA LEU A 158 -5.46 23.43 -1.59
C LEU A 158 -5.12 22.79 -2.93
N CYS A 159 -5.10 23.64 -3.97
CA CYS A 159 -4.62 23.27 -5.30
C CYS A 159 -3.34 24.04 -5.62
N LEU A 160 -2.31 23.32 -6.07
CA LEU A 160 -1.06 23.92 -6.52
C LEU A 160 -1.19 24.35 -7.98
N LEU A 161 -1.12 25.67 -8.23
CA LEU A 161 -1.19 26.23 -9.57
C LEU A 161 0.12 26.91 -9.94
N LEU A 162 0.79 26.41 -10.98
CA LEU A 162 2.02 26.98 -11.53
C LEU A 162 1.75 27.68 -12.87
N CYS A 163 1.81 29.00 -12.88
CA CYS A 163 1.60 29.82 -14.07
C CYS A 163 2.95 30.35 -14.59
N SER A 164 3.34 29.98 -15.81
CA SER A 164 4.53 30.51 -16.47
C SER A 164 4.47 30.26 -17.98
N LYS A 165 5.47 30.78 -18.75
CA LYS A 165 5.65 30.42 -20.16
C LYS A 165 5.82 28.90 -20.34
N GLN A 166 5.62 28.42 -21.55
CA GLN A 166 5.84 27.01 -21.91
C GLN A 166 7.33 26.62 -21.71
N ASN A 167 7.56 25.31 -21.51
CA ASN A 167 8.89 24.69 -21.42
C ASN A 167 9.78 25.15 -20.24
N LEU A 168 9.18 25.63 -19.15
CA LEU A 168 9.89 26.00 -17.93
C LEU A 168 9.84 24.90 -16.82
N GLY A 169 9.60 23.64 -17.21
CA GLY A 169 9.72 22.51 -16.28
C GLY A 169 8.57 22.32 -15.27
N LYS A 170 7.41 23.02 -15.43
CA LYS A 170 6.27 22.91 -14.49
C LYS A 170 5.81 21.46 -14.28
N THR A 171 5.56 20.74 -15.37
CA THR A 171 5.13 19.34 -15.33
C THR A 171 6.19 18.46 -14.69
N THR A 172 7.46 18.67 -15.01
CA THR A 172 8.59 17.95 -14.40
C THR A 172 8.66 18.22 -12.90
N PHE A 173 8.46 19.47 -12.46
CA PHE A 173 8.43 19.81 -11.04
C PHE A 173 7.29 19.10 -10.31
N ILE A 174 6.06 19.17 -10.83
CA ILE A 174 4.89 18.53 -10.24
C ILE A 174 5.08 17.01 -10.16
N ASN A 175 5.53 16.38 -11.24
CA ASN A 175 5.77 14.94 -11.28
C ASN A 175 6.87 14.50 -10.28
N ASN A 176 7.79 15.41 -9.91
CA ASN A 176 8.86 15.11 -8.98
C ASN A 176 8.53 15.42 -7.52
N ILE A 177 7.37 16.00 -7.21
CA ILE A 177 6.91 16.21 -5.83
C ILE A 177 6.71 14.85 -5.14
N LEU A 178 6.11 13.89 -5.84
CA LEU A 178 5.93 12.55 -5.27
C LEU A 178 7.22 11.72 -5.41
N PRO A 179 7.54 10.92 -4.40
CA PRO A 179 8.63 9.95 -4.47
C PRO A 179 8.45 8.98 -5.63
N ARG A 180 9.56 8.53 -6.23
CA ARG A 180 9.53 7.66 -7.40
C ARG A 180 8.71 6.36 -7.16
N GLU A 181 8.79 5.82 -5.96
CA GLU A 181 8.07 4.61 -5.54
C GLU A 181 6.54 4.78 -5.56
N LEU A 182 6.05 6.01 -5.33
CA LEU A 182 4.62 6.32 -5.30
C LEU A 182 4.09 6.84 -6.64
N ARG A 183 4.97 7.27 -7.57
CA ARG A 183 4.53 7.87 -8.85
C ARG A 183 3.83 6.87 -9.76
N THR A 184 4.40 5.70 -9.91
CA THR A 184 3.92 4.67 -10.84
C THR A 184 2.50 4.24 -10.51
N ASP A 185 2.15 4.27 -9.24
CA ASP A 185 0.88 3.76 -8.76
C ASP A 185 -0.21 4.83 -8.57
N TYR A 186 0.17 6.11 -8.42
CA TYR A 186 -0.76 7.17 -7.97
C TYR A 186 -0.73 8.46 -8.81
N LEU A 187 0.10 8.53 -9.83
CA LEU A 187 0.07 9.59 -10.86
C LEU A 187 -0.24 8.95 -12.21
N SER A 188 -1.49 8.92 -12.58
CA SER A 188 -1.96 8.60 -13.93
C SER A 188 -2.54 9.85 -14.59
#